data_8b375d3af270640ba9fba538b249df8e
#
_entry.id   8b375d3af270640ba9fba538b249df8e
#
_cell.length_a   1.000
_cell.length_b   1.000
_cell.length_c   1.000
_cell.angle_alpha   90.00
_cell.angle_beta   90.00
_cell.angle_gamma   90.00
#
_symmetry.space_group_name_H-M   'P 1'
#
loop_
_entity.id
_entity.type
_entity.pdbx_description
1 polymer ?
#
loop_
_entity_poly.entity_id
_entity_poly.type
_entity_poly.pdbx_seq_one_letter_code
_entity_poly.pdbx_strand_id
1 'polypeptide(L)'
;LSQIPSPAELGLPKKYNEWREHQPPAIRLIDEAKHSTVGMMLPPGAGKSGIYMGWAAWRKKRMCVVVPNKMLQDQVYEDFKGLGMLDLRGQSDPRYTCEVTDGLVSDAPCHGGYECGLKSSCKYFAKLKRAPSEQLIVTNYAFWMHNKGVLGDFDAVVFDEGHQAFNQLAQWSNITFSKQIAKEYFHRPPIRDWKPWASYQRSLTTDMLRTLKDKRGKTTDDWDEIRVVKRLHDKLQTLCDADPKTLIYQESHTGWTWDCVWPGAYRKLLTTNAKKYIFTSGTMTRRTFRMLGYAQDEYTWGEFPS
;
A
#
# COMPACT_ATOMS: atom_id res chain seq x y z
N LEU A 1 -20.92 6.25 28.97
CA LEU A 1 -20.21 5.51 27.90
C LEU A 1 -21.09 4.35 27.48
N SER A 2 -21.42 4.23 26.17
CA SER A 2 -22.20 3.10 25.66
C SER A 2 -21.45 1.78 25.88
N GLN A 3 -22.17 0.74 26.27
CA GLN A 3 -21.62 -0.59 26.46
C GLN A 3 -21.13 -1.14 25.10
N ILE A 4 -19.97 -1.79 25.10
CA ILE A 4 -19.48 -2.49 23.92
C ILE A 4 -20.27 -3.80 23.81
N PRO A 5 -20.99 -4.05 22.70
CA PRO A 5 -21.70 -5.31 22.50
C PRO A 5 -20.73 -6.50 22.48
N SER A 6 -21.21 -7.69 22.76
CA SER A 6 -20.43 -8.92 22.67
C SER A 6 -19.96 -9.17 21.21
N PRO A 7 -18.90 -9.93 21.00
CA PRO A 7 -18.45 -10.30 19.65
C PRO A 7 -19.54 -10.96 18.81
N ALA A 8 -20.39 -11.79 19.41
CA ALA A 8 -21.50 -12.45 18.76
C ALA A 8 -22.58 -11.47 18.28
N GLU A 9 -22.97 -10.48 19.13
CA GLU A 9 -23.92 -9.41 18.76
C GLU A 9 -23.37 -8.52 17.64
N LEU A 10 -22.04 -8.40 17.52
CA LEU A 10 -21.38 -7.68 16.43
C LEU A 10 -21.18 -8.53 15.17
N GLY A 11 -21.61 -9.79 15.17
CA GLY A 11 -21.49 -10.71 14.05
C GLY A 11 -20.05 -11.18 13.79
N LEU A 12 -19.14 -11.04 14.76
CA LEU A 12 -17.77 -11.51 14.60
C LEU A 12 -17.70 -13.05 14.48
N PRO A 13 -16.67 -13.59 13.80
CA PRO A 13 -16.48 -15.03 13.67
C PRO A 13 -16.47 -15.76 15.02
N LYS A 14 -16.97 -17.01 15.04
CA LYS A 14 -17.12 -17.82 16.27
C LYS A 14 -15.85 -17.96 17.13
N LYS A 15 -14.66 -17.81 16.54
CA LYS A 15 -13.41 -17.79 17.29
C LYS A 15 -13.26 -16.61 18.26
N TYR A 16 -14.08 -15.55 18.08
CA TYR A 16 -14.23 -14.42 18.96
C TYR A 16 -15.54 -14.58 19.76
N ASN A 17 -15.63 -15.58 20.63
CA ASN A 17 -16.84 -15.89 21.38
C ASN A 17 -17.10 -14.86 22.49
N GLU A 18 -16.06 -14.40 23.15
CA GLU A 18 -16.09 -13.43 24.26
C GLU A 18 -14.93 -12.45 24.15
N TRP A 19 -15.12 -11.26 24.70
CA TRP A 19 -14.02 -10.30 24.83
C TRP A 19 -13.06 -10.74 25.93
N ARG A 20 -11.77 -10.78 25.61
CA ARG A 20 -10.72 -10.91 26.62
C ARG A 20 -10.58 -9.59 27.38
N GLU A 21 -10.11 -9.62 28.61
CA GLU A 21 -10.03 -8.48 29.52
C GLU A 21 -9.42 -7.21 28.91
N HIS A 22 -8.36 -7.35 28.11
CA HIS A 22 -7.66 -6.23 27.46
C HIS A 22 -8.35 -5.70 26.19
N GLN A 23 -9.29 -6.43 25.59
CA GLN A 23 -9.88 -6.03 24.30
C GLN A 23 -10.90 -4.88 24.43
N PRO A 24 -11.84 -4.86 25.38
CA PRO A 24 -12.74 -3.72 25.56
C PRO A 24 -12.01 -2.40 25.85
N PRO A 25 -10.96 -2.33 26.69
CA PRO A 25 -10.14 -1.14 26.85
C PRO A 25 -9.46 -0.68 25.55
N ALA A 26 -8.96 -1.62 24.73
CA ALA A 26 -8.34 -1.31 23.44
C ALA A 26 -9.38 -0.78 22.41
N ILE A 27 -10.59 -1.34 22.39
CA ILE A 27 -11.71 -0.83 21.57
C ILE A 27 -12.08 0.59 21.99
N ARG A 28 -12.14 0.87 23.30
CA ARG A 28 -12.39 2.22 23.82
C ARG A 28 -11.30 3.19 23.46
N LEU A 29 -10.03 2.79 23.52
CA LEU A 29 -8.93 3.64 23.10
C LEU A 29 -9.10 4.12 21.65
N ILE A 30 -9.50 3.23 20.73
CA ILE A 30 -9.76 3.60 19.35
C ILE A 30 -10.92 4.60 19.27
N ASP A 31 -11.98 4.34 20.00
CA ASP A 31 -13.22 5.13 19.94
C ASP A 31 -13.03 6.54 20.49
N GLU A 32 -12.38 6.67 21.64
CA GLU A 32 -12.24 7.89 22.44
C GLU A 32 -10.99 8.70 22.07
N ALA A 33 -10.09 8.16 21.24
CA ALA A 33 -8.86 8.84 20.85
C ALA A 33 -9.12 10.21 20.24
N LYS A 34 -8.53 11.25 20.84
CA LYS A 34 -8.61 12.63 20.36
C LYS A 34 -7.85 12.84 19.05
N HIS A 35 -6.74 12.12 18.86
CA HIS A 35 -5.93 12.20 17.65
C HIS A 35 -6.50 11.31 16.56
N SER A 36 -6.31 11.70 15.32
CA SER A 36 -6.64 10.88 14.16
C SER A 36 -5.76 9.63 14.06
N THR A 37 -4.59 9.63 14.69
CA THR A 37 -3.65 8.51 14.68
C THR A 37 -3.63 7.84 16.06
N VAL A 38 -3.77 6.51 16.06
CA VAL A 38 -3.77 5.65 17.25
C VAL A 38 -2.74 4.55 17.09
N GLY A 39 -1.87 4.40 18.07
CA GLY A 39 -0.93 3.29 18.16
C GLY A 39 -1.31 2.34 19.29
N MET A 40 -1.31 1.04 19.04
CA MET A 40 -1.59 0.01 20.02
C MET A 40 -0.53 -1.08 20.01
N MET A 41 0.15 -1.25 21.13
CA MET A 41 0.98 -2.42 21.35
C MET A 41 0.12 -3.54 21.95
N LEU A 42 0.01 -4.63 21.24
CA LEU A 42 -0.78 -5.81 21.61
C LEU A 42 0.05 -7.06 21.30
N PRO A 43 0.32 -7.94 22.26
CA PRO A 43 1.16 -9.11 22.06
C PRO A 43 0.58 -10.06 21.01
N PRO A 44 1.41 -10.98 20.46
CA PRO A 44 0.92 -12.05 19.61
C PRO A 44 -0.18 -12.84 20.32
N GLY A 45 -1.22 -13.22 19.60
CA GLY A 45 -2.35 -13.95 20.17
C GLY A 45 -3.38 -13.09 20.96
N ALA A 46 -3.15 -11.80 21.17
CA ALA A 46 -4.10 -10.91 21.85
C ALA A 46 -5.44 -10.69 21.10
N GLY A 47 -5.58 -11.21 19.90
CA GLY A 47 -6.79 -11.03 19.09
C GLY A 47 -6.94 -9.62 18.53
N LYS A 48 -5.83 -9.02 18.08
CA LYS A 48 -5.77 -7.68 17.45
C LYS A 48 -6.89 -7.46 16.44
N SER A 49 -7.09 -8.45 15.55
CA SER A 49 -8.09 -8.34 14.48
C SER A 49 -9.51 -8.25 15.04
N GLY A 50 -9.83 -8.95 16.12
CA GLY A 50 -11.12 -8.83 16.80
C GLY A 50 -11.36 -7.42 17.38
N ILE A 51 -10.32 -6.75 17.85
CA ILE A 51 -10.43 -5.40 18.45
C ILE A 51 -10.86 -4.38 17.38
N TYR A 52 -10.11 -4.24 16.29
CA TYR A 52 -10.44 -3.23 15.29
C TYR A 52 -11.69 -3.60 14.48
N MET A 53 -11.94 -4.89 14.22
CA MET A 53 -13.17 -5.34 13.56
C MET A 53 -14.39 -5.15 14.46
N GLY A 54 -14.26 -5.45 15.76
CA GLY A 54 -15.30 -5.21 16.74
C GLY A 54 -15.66 -3.72 16.86
N TRP A 55 -14.66 -2.85 16.91
CA TRP A 55 -14.88 -1.41 16.88
C TRP A 55 -15.61 -0.95 15.61
N ALA A 56 -15.15 -1.43 14.44
CA ALA A 56 -15.76 -1.05 13.18
C ALA A 56 -17.21 -1.53 13.07
N ALA A 57 -17.52 -2.75 13.51
CA ALA A 57 -18.88 -3.29 13.56
C ALA A 57 -19.76 -2.51 14.54
N TRP A 58 -19.27 -2.25 15.76
CA TRP A 58 -19.98 -1.49 16.78
C TRP A 58 -20.35 -0.08 16.31
N ARG A 59 -19.41 0.61 15.69
CA ARG A 59 -19.59 1.99 15.22
C ARG A 59 -20.04 2.10 13.77
N LYS A 60 -20.31 1.00 13.10
CA LYS A 60 -20.72 0.93 11.67
C LYS A 60 -19.75 1.72 10.77
N LYS A 61 -18.45 1.52 10.98
CA LYS A 61 -17.39 2.27 10.30
C LYS A 61 -16.96 1.59 8.99
N ARG A 62 -16.82 2.39 7.94
CA ARG A 62 -16.16 1.97 6.72
C ARG A 62 -14.66 1.87 6.97
N MET A 63 -14.07 0.69 6.79
CA MET A 63 -12.69 0.43 7.21
C MET A 63 -11.89 -0.34 6.17
N CYS A 64 -10.61 0.07 6.02
CA CYS A 64 -9.61 -0.68 5.26
C CYS A 64 -8.57 -1.26 6.21
N VAL A 65 -8.29 -2.56 6.09
CA VAL A 65 -7.20 -3.24 6.79
C VAL A 65 -6.03 -3.40 5.83
N VAL A 66 -4.88 -2.84 6.20
CA VAL A 66 -3.64 -2.88 5.43
C VAL A 66 -2.65 -3.79 6.13
N VAL A 67 -2.22 -4.84 5.46
CA VAL A 67 -1.30 -5.86 5.98
C VAL A 67 0.03 -5.87 5.21
N PRO A 68 1.14 -6.36 5.81
CA PRO A 68 2.45 -6.30 5.16
C PRO A 68 2.64 -7.25 3.98
N ASN A 69 1.92 -8.36 3.93
CA ASN A 69 2.12 -9.39 2.91
C ASN A 69 0.82 -10.12 2.53
N LYS A 70 0.90 -10.91 1.44
CA LYS A 70 -0.26 -11.65 0.88
C LYS A 70 -0.77 -12.75 1.82
N MET A 71 0.10 -13.39 2.60
CA MET A 71 -0.28 -14.47 3.51
C MET A 71 -1.15 -13.94 4.66
N LEU A 72 -0.76 -12.83 5.26
CA LEU A 72 -1.59 -12.15 6.27
C LEU A 72 -2.88 -11.60 5.68
N GLN A 73 -2.84 -11.15 4.41
CA GLN A 73 -4.04 -10.72 3.69
C GLN A 73 -5.03 -11.87 3.51
N ASP A 74 -4.54 -13.06 3.15
CA ASP A 74 -5.36 -14.27 3.08
C ASP A 74 -5.99 -14.60 4.44
N GLN A 75 -5.20 -14.56 5.49
CA GLN A 75 -5.66 -14.86 6.84
C GLN A 75 -6.77 -13.90 7.30
N VAL A 76 -6.57 -12.59 7.14
CA VAL A 76 -7.58 -11.60 7.52
C VAL A 76 -8.84 -11.76 6.66
N TYR A 77 -8.69 -11.97 5.36
CA TYR A 77 -9.83 -12.19 4.48
C TYR A 77 -10.63 -13.44 4.86
N GLU A 78 -9.97 -14.59 5.04
CA GLU A 78 -10.64 -15.83 5.42
C GLU A 78 -11.37 -15.71 6.76
N ASP A 79 -10.76 -15.00 7.70
CA ASP A 79 -11.36 -14.76 9.01
C ASP A 79 -12.65 -13.92 8.93
N PHE A 80 -12.70 -12.92 8.04
CA PHE A 80 -13.76 -11.90 8.04
C PHE A 80 -14.57 -11.81 6.74
N LYS A 81 -14.37 -12.72 5.78
CA LYS A 81 -15.17 -12.74 4.54
C LYS A 81 -16.68 -12.85 4.79
N GLY A 82 -17.08 -13.51 5.88
CA GLY A 82 -18.47 -13.61 6.31
C GLY A 82 -19.12 -12.27 6.70
N LEU A 83 -18.32 -11.23 6.97
CA LEU A 83 -18.79 -9.86 7.21
C LEU A 83 -18.85 -9.02 5.92
N GLY A 84 -18.72 -9.64 4.75
CA GLY A 84 -18.73 -8.92 3.46
C GLY A 84 -17.41 -8.21 3.13
N MET A 85 -16.27 -8.65 3.71
CA MET A 85 -14.97 -8.04 3.43
C MET A 85 -14.55 -8.26 1.98
N LEU A 86 -14.14 -7.20 1.29
CA LEU A 86 -13.56 -7.26 -0.06
C LEU A 86 -12.04 -7.46 0.04
N ASP A 87 -11.51 -8.50 -0.64
CA ASP A 87 -10.08 -8.74 -0.80
C ASP A 87 -9.57 -8.02 -2.07
N LEU A 88 -8.74 -6.99 -1.90
CA LEU A 88 -8.12 -6.23 -2.98
C LEU A 88 -6.62 -6.48 -3.06
N ARG A 89 -6.17 -6.93 -4.22
CA ARG A 89 -4.76 -7.27 -4.48
C ARG A 89 -4.22 -6.50 -5.66
N GLY A 90 -2.89 -6.41 -5.72
CA GLY A 90 -2.21 -5.80 -6.85
C GLY A 90 -2.39 -6.60 -8.14
N GLN A 91 -2.12 -5.94 -9.25
CA GLN A 91 -2.23 -6.48 -10.62
C GLN A 91 -1.34 -7.70 -10.88
N SER A 92 -0.25 -7.85 -10.13
CA SER A 92 0.67 -9.00 -10.17
C SER A 92 0.23 -10.19 -9.32
N ASP A 93 -1.02 -10.18 -8.80
CA ASP A 93 -1.56 -11.35 -8.11
C ASP A 93 -2.02 -12.39 -9.13
N PRO A 94 -1.60 -13.68 -9.00
CA PRO A 94 -1.93 -14.73 -9.97
C PRO A 94 -3.43 -15.06 -10.04
N ARG A 95 -4.24 -14.55 -9.12
CA ARG A 95 -5.72 -14.65 -9.19
C ARG A 95 -6.34 -13.77 -10.26
N TYR A 96 -5.57 -12.81 -10.79
CA TYR A 96 -6.00 -11.90 -11.87
C TYR A 96 -5.26 -12.21 -13.16
N THR A 97 -5.90 -13.00 -14.01
CA THR A 97 -5.43 -13.30 -15.37
C THR A 97 -6.06 -12.32 -16.34
N CYS A 98 -5.26 -11.79 -17.27
CA CYS A 98 -5.71 -10.95 -18.36
C CYS A 98 -6.26 -11.84 -19.48
N GLU A 99 -7.51 -11.69 -19.82
CA GLU A 99 -8.17 -12.48 -20.90
C GLU A 99 -7.66 -12.12 -22.32
N VAL A 100 -6.90 -11.03 -22.46
CA VAL A 100 -6.30 -10.62 -23.76
C VAL A 100 -4.97 -11.33 -24.01
N THR A 101 -4.18 -11.60 -22.97
CA THR A 101 -2.81 -12.12 -23.10
C THR A 101 -2.61 -13.46 -22.40
N ASP A 102 -3.62 -13.98 -21.70
CA ASP A 102 -3.52 -15.14 -20.79
C ASP A 102 -2.43 -15.03 -19.71
N GLY A 103 -1.87 -13.82 -19.54
CA GLY A 103 -0.84 -13.49 -18.56
C GLY A 103 -1.39 -12.77 -17.34
N LEU A 104 -0.47 -12.25 -16.51
CA LEU A 104 -0.85 -11.43 -15.34
C LEU A 104 -1.45 -10.09 -15.80
N VAL A 105 -2.39 -9.56 -15.01
CA VAL A 105 -2.95 -8.22 -15.28
C VAL A 105 -1.87 -7.14 -15.22
N SER A 106 -0.79 -7.33 -14.44
CA SER A 106 0.36 -6.41 -14.42
C SER A 106 1.06 -6.29 -15.77
N ASP A 107 0.93 -7.31 -16.62
CA ASP A 107 1.57 -7.39 -17.92
C ASP A 107 0.61 -7.09 -19.07
N ALA A 108 -0.63 -6.71 -18.74
CA ALA A 108 -1.66 -6.43 -19.71
C ALA A 108 -1.37 -5.15 -20.52
N PRO A 109 -1.64 -5.16 -21.84
CA PRO A 109 -1.39 -4.01 -22.74
C PRO A 109 -2.11 -2.73 -22.33
N CYS A 110 -3.25 -2.84 -21.62
CA CYS A 110 -4.01 -1.68 -21.15
C CYS A 110 -3.20 -0.77 -20.17
N HIS A 111 -2.13 -1.26 -19.55
CA HIS A 111 -1.21 -0.44 -18.75
C HIS A 111 -0.29 0.42 -19.61
N GLY A 112 -0.09 0.07 -20.85
CA GLY A 112 0.58 0.90 -21.87
C GLY A 112 -0.34 1.95 -22.51
N GLY A 113 -1.66 1.81 -22.33
CA GLY A 113 -2.68 2.69 -22.91
C GLY A 113 -3.55 2.01 -23.99
N TYR A 114 -3.43 0.69 -24.16
CA TYR A 114 -4.34 -0.07 -25.04
C TYR A 114 -5.78 0.02 -24.54
N GLU A 115 -6.71 0.37 -25.42
CA GLU A 115 -8.14 0.38 -25.13
C GLU A 115 -8.70 -1.05 -25.12
N CYS A 116 -8.84 -1.61 -23.92
CA CYS A 116 -9.30 -2.97 -23.74
C CYS A 116 -10.84 -3.04 -23.78
N GLY A 117 -11.38 -3.70 -24.81
CA GLY A 117 -12.84 -3.96 -24.92
C GLY A 117 -13.42 -4.85 -23.79
N LEU A 118 -12.55 -5.64 -23.12
CA LEU A 118 -12.94 -6.52 -22.00
C LEU A 118 -12.82 -5.86 -20.63
N LYS A 119 -12.52 -4.55 -20.55
CA LYS A 119 -12.31 -3.85 -19.28
C LYS A 119 -13.51 -3.94 -18.34
N SER A 120 -14.74 -3.97 -18.88
CA SER A 120 -15.97 -4.08 -18.08
C SER A 120 -16.16 -5.45 -17.42
N SER A 121 -15.68 -6.53 -18.06
CA SER A 121 -15.73 -7.91 -17.54
C SER A 121 -14.47 -8.32 -16.76
N CYS A 122 -13.40 -7.52 -16.83
CA CYS A 122 -12.14 -7.82 -16.19
C CYS A 122 -12.28 -7.92 -14.66
N LYS A 123 -11.98 -9.10 -14.10
CA LYS A 123 -12.08 -9.40 -12.65
C LYS A 123 -11.35 -8.39 -11.76
N TYR A 124 -10.19 -7.91 -12.21
CA TYR A 124 -9.42 -6.90 -11.48
C TYR A 124 -10.16 -5.56 -11.43
N PHE A 125 -10.59 -5.03 -12.59
CA PHE A 125 -11.29 -3.75 -12.64
C PHE A 125 -12.68 -3.81 -12.01
N ALA A 126 -13.38 -4.95 -12.10
CA ALA A 126 -14.66 -5.16 -11.43
C ALA A 126 -14.53 -5.01 -9.90
N LYS A 127 -13.46 -5.58 -9.29
CA LYS A 127 -13.20 -5.39 -7.85
C LYS A 127 -12.83 -3.95 -7.51
N LEU A 128 -12.01 -3.29 -8.33
CA LEU A 128 -11.68 -1.87 -8.12
C LEU A 128 -12.92 -0.98 -8.17
N LYS A 129 -13.81 -1.23 -9.12
CA LYS A 129 -15.06 -0.46 -9.28
C LYS A 129 -15.99 -0.62 -8.08
N ARG A 130 -16.02 -1.81 -7.45
CA ARG A 130 -16.80 -2.08 -6.24
C ARG A 130 -16.21 -1.44 -4.98
N ALA A 131 -14.90 -1.29 -4.90
CA ALA A 131 -14.19 -0.90 -3.69
C ALA A 131 -14.75 0.35 -3.00
N PRO A 132 -15.14 1.45 -3.68
CA PRO A 132 -15.69 2.64 -3.01
C PRO A 132 -17.00 2.41 -2.24
N SER A 133 -17.79 1.39 -2.62
CA SER A 133 -19.07 1.06 -1.97
C SER A 133 -18.95 -0.02 -0.87
N GLU A 134 -17.81 -0.68 -0.77
CA GLU A 134 -17.65 -1.77 0.20
C GLU A 134 -17.32 -1.23 1.60
N GLN A 135 -17.97 -1.82 2.59
CA GLN A 135 -17.83 -1.40 4.00
C GLN A 135 -16.48 -1.81 4.60
N LEU A 136 -16.02 -3.02 4.27
CA LEU A 136 -14.78 -3.59 4.77
C LEU A 136 -13.89 -4.01 3.60
N ILE A 137 -12.64 -3.58 3.64
CA ILE A 137 -11.65 -3.93 2.63
C ILE A 137 -10.38 -4.44 3.33
N VAL A 138 -9.78 -5.47 2.78
CA VAL A 138 -8.40 -5.87 3.13
C VAL A 138 -7.50 -5.74 1.92
N THR A 139 -6.30 -5.19 2.14
CA THR A 139 -5.27 -5.03 1.12
C THR A 139 -3.86 -5.05 1.75
N ASN A 140 -2.82 -4.96 0.93
CA ASN A 140 -1.44 -4.83 1.43
C ASN A 140 -0.90 -3.40 1.27
N TYR A 141 0.24 -3.11 1.94
CA TYR A 141 0.86 -1.78 1.91
C TYR A 141 1.16 -1.28 0.50
N ALA A 142 1.71 -2.13 -0.36
CA ALA A 142 2.05 -1.73 -1.73
C ALA A 142 0.79 -1.29 -2.50
N PHE A 143 -0.28 -2.08 -2.43
CA PHE A 143 -1.55 -1.72 -3.06
C PHE A 143 -2.12 -0.42 -2.48
N TRP A 144 -2.14 -0.29 -1.13
CA TRP A 144 -2.63 0.90 -0.45
C TRP A 144 -1.89 2.17 -0.90
N MET A 145 -0.56 2.17 -0.87
CA MET A 145 0.23 3.34 -1.24
C MET A 145 0.03 3.79 -2.70
N HIS A 146 -0.21 2.84 -3.62
CA HIS A 146 -0.43 3.15 -5.04
C HIS A 146 -1.88 3.47 -5.42
N ASN A 147 -2.86 2.88 -4.73
CA ASN A 147 -4.26 2.87 -5.20
C ASN A 147 -5.27 3.47 -4.22
N LYS A 148 -4.85 4.01 -3.08
CA LYS A 148 -5.76 4.53 -2.06
C LYS A 148 -6.77 5.55 -2.58
N GLY A 149 -6.40 6.39 -3.54
CA GLY A 149 -7.29 7.38 -4.15
C GLY A 149 -8.46 6.77 -4.93
N VAL A 150 -8.32 5.52 -5.41
CA VAL A 150 -9.38 4.81 -6.14
C VAL A 150 -10.36 4.13 -5.19
N LEU A 151 -9.95 3.91 -3.94
CA LEU A 151 -10.74 3.19 -2.94
C LEU A 151 -11.83 4.05 -2.27
N GLY A 152 -11.79 5.36 -2.48
CA GLY A 152 -12.65 6.33 -1.78
C GLY A 152 -12.21 6.59 -0.34
N ASP A 153 -12.98 7.37 0.40
CA ASP A 153 -12.68 7.76 1.77
C ASP A 153 -13.13 6.71 2.78
N PHE A 154 -12.36 6.54 3.85
CA PHE A 154 -12.66 5.63 4.95
C PHE A 154 -12.93 6.39 6.25
N ASP A 155 -13.70 5.78 7.15
CA ASP A 155 -13.74 6.24 8.54
C ASP A 155 -12.45 5.84 9.27
N ALA A 156 -11.89 4.66 8.94
CA ALA A 156 -10.61 4.25 9.49
C ALA A 156 -9.78 3.39 8.52
N VAL A 157 -8.46 3.50 8.66
CA VAL A 157 -7.49 2.58 8.08
C VAL A 157 -6.69 1.94 9.20
N VAL A 158 -6.60 0.62 9.18
CA VAL A 158 -5.82 -0.17 10.14
C VAL A 158 -4.56 -0.67 9.46
N PHE A 159 -3.41 -0.36 10.02
CA PHE A 159 -2.12 -0.92 9.65
C PHE A 159 -1.81 -2.06 10.61
N ASP A 160 -2.20 -3.27 10.24
CA ASP A 160 -1.86 -4.46 11.00
C ASP A 160 -0.38 -4.79 10.81
N GLU A 161 0.27 -5.26 11.86
CA GLU A 161 1.73 -5.30 11.96
C GLU A 161 2.38 -3.93 11.66
N GLY A 162 1.84 -2.88 12.27
CA GLY A 162 2.21 -1.48 12.07
C GLY A 162 3.68 -1.15 12.30
N HIS A 163 4.44 -2.03 13.00
CA HIS A 163 5.89 -1.91 13.12
C HIS A 163 6.60 -2.00 11.76
N GLN A 164 5.98 -2.61 10.76
CA GLN A 164 6.53 -2.72 9.40
C GLN A 164 6.30 -1.48 8.54
N ALA A 165 5.43 -0.56 8.96
CA ALA A 165 5.06 0.62 8.17
C ALA A 165 6.28 1.43 7.70
N PHE A 166 7.28 1.62 8.56
CA PHE A 166 8.51 2.31 8.20
C PHE A 166 9.29 1.59 7.10
N ASN A 167 9.44 0.26 7.20
CA ASN A 167 10.13 -0.54 6.19
C ASN A 167 9.38 -0.54 4.86
N GLN A 168 8.05 -0.55 4.89
CA GLN A 168 7.23 -0.46 3.69
C GLN A 168 7.38 0.90 2.98
N LEU A 169 7.44 1.99 3.75
CA LEU A 169 7.76 3.31 3.21
C LEU A 169 9.17 3.36 2.62
N ALA A 170 10.16 2.76 3.30
CA ALA A 170 11.52 2.67 2.80
C ALA A 170 11.58 1.94 1.46
N GLN A 171 10.97 0.77 1.37
CA GLN A 171 10.91 -0.01 0.13
C GLN A 171 10.20 0.75 -1.00
N TRP A 172 9.15 1.48 -0.70
CA TRP A 172 8.42 2.27 -1.68
C TRP A 172 9.25 3.45 -2.20
N SER A 173 10.00 4.11 -1.32
CA SER A 173 10.80 5.30 -1.65
C SER A 173 12.15 4.97 -2.30
N ASN A 174 12.57 3.72 -2.32
CA ASN A 174 13.80 3.29 -2.95
C ASN A 174 13.66 3.25 -4.47
N ILE A 175 14.62 3.85 -5.17
CA ILE A 175 14.67 3.85 -6.63
C ILE A 175 15.83 2.98 -7.07
N THR A 176 15.55 1.96 -7.87
CA THR A 176 16.56 1.01 -8.33
C THR A 176 16.50 0.86 -9.84
N PHE A 177 17.67 0.84 -10.50
CA PHE A 177 17.86 0.44 -11.89
C PHE A 177 18.86 -0.71 -11.97
N SER A 178 18.48 -1.80 -12.64
CA SER A 178 19.41 -2.90 -12.89
C SER A 178 20.39 -2.55 -14.00
N LYS A 179 21.57 -3.22 -14.03
CA LYS A 179 22.54 -3.05 -15.13
C LYS A 179 21.96 -3.46 -16.47
N GLN A 180 21.07 -4.46 -16.50
CA GLN A 180 20.39 -4.89 -17.71
C GLN A 180 19.52 -3.77 -18.29
N ILE A 181 18.64 -3.19 -17.49
CA ILE A 181 17.79 -2.06 -17.89
C ILE A 181 18.63 -0.87 -18.36
N ALA A 182 19.71 -0.56 -17.64
CA ALA A 182 20.57 0.55 -18.02
C ALA A 182 21.28 0.33 -19.35
N LYS A 183 21.69 -0.91 -19.65
CA LYS A 183 22.30 -1.26 -20.93
C LYS A 183 21.32 -1.12 -22.11
N GLU A 184 20.06 -1.39 -21.88
CA GLU A 184 19.02 -1.40 -22.90
C GLU A 184 18.42 -0.01 -23.17
N TYR A 185 18.16 0.77 -22.10
CA TYR A 185 17.39 2.00 -22.20
C TYR A 185 18.16 3.28 -21.90
N PHE A 186 19.35 3.22 -21.28
CA PHE A 186 20.09 4.42 -20.91
C PHE A 186 21.26 4.65 -21.85
N HIS A 187 21.42 5.89 -22.29
CA HIS A 187 22.56 6.30 -23.11
C HIS A 187 23.91 6.10 -22.39
N ARG A 188 23.91 6.26 -21.07
CA ARG A 188 25.08 6.04 -20.19
C ARG A 188 24.60 5.62 -18.80
N PRO A 189 25.43 4.86 -18.05
CA PRO A 189 25.08 4.43 -16.70
C PRO A 189 24.95 5.63 -15.74
N PRO A 190 24.26 5.45 -14.61
CA PRO A 190 24.21 6.43 -13.53
C PRO A 190 25.60 6.77 -13.00
N ILE A 191 25.76 7.99 -12.54
CA ILE A 191 26.98 8.49 -11.88
C ILE A 191 26.64 9.07 -10.51
N ARG A 192 27.65 9.30 -9.67
CA ARG A 192 27.46 9.82 -8.31
C ARG A 192 26.73 11.18 -8.30
N ASP A 193 27.07 12.07 -9.22
CA ASP A 193 26.28 13.29 -9.48
C ASP A 193 25.11 12.93 -10.43
N TRP A 194 24.12 12.29 -9.86
CA TRP A 194 23.06 11.64 -10.61
C TRP A 194 21.94 12.59 -11.09
N LYS A 195 21.80 13.78 -10.51
CA LYS A 195 20.68 14.67 -10.88
C LYS A 195 20.71 15.13 -12.36
N PRO A 196 21.84 15.64 -12.88
CA PRO A 196 21.95 15.96 -14.31
C PRO A 196 21.77 14.72 -15.19
N TRP A 197 22.32 13.56 -14.75
CA TRP A 197 22.14 12.29 -15.44
C TRP A 197 20.65 11.90 -15.52
N ALA A 198 19.91 11.92 -14.39
CA ALA A 198 18.50 11.58 -14.33
C ALA A 198 17.66 12.50 -15.22
N SER A 199 17.93 13.82 -15.21
CA SER A 199 17.24 14.79 -16.08
C SER A 199 17.46 14.49 -17.58
N TYR A 200 18.68 14.17 -17.96
CA TYR A 200 19.01 13.79 -19.35
C TYR A 200 18.30 12.49 -19.75
N GLN A 201 18.39 11.44 -18.93
CA GLN A 201 17.73 10.15 -19.24
C GLN A 201 16.20 10.29 -19.27
N ARG A 202 15.62 11.14 -18.42
CA ARG A 202 14.18 11.44 -18.44
C ARG A 202 13.78 12.09 -19.78
N SER A 203 14.56 13.03 -20.29
CA SER A 203 14.31 13.63 -21.61
C SER A 203 14.30 12.55 -22.71
N LEU A 204 15.28 11.65 -22.73
CA LEU A 204 15.35 10.56 -23.70
C LEU A 204 14.12 9.63 -23.58
N THR A 205 13.73 9.24 -22.37
CA THR A 205 12.53 8.40 -22.18
C THR A 205 11.24 9.12 -22.58
N THR A 206 11.18 10.45 -22.48
CA THR A 206 10.06 11.25 -23.02
C THR A 206 9.96 11.15 -24.54
N ASP A 207 11.09 11.27 -25.23
CA ASP A 207 11.14 11.16 -26.69
C ASP A 207 10.81 9.74 -27.16
N MET A 208 11.33 8.73 -26.47
CA MET A 208 10.97 7.31 -26.72
C MET A 208 9.47 7.08 -26.55
N LEU A 209 8.86 7.56 -25.47
CA LEU A 209 7.42 7.44 -25.23
C LEU A 209 6.60 8.11 -26.31
N ARG A 210 7.04 9.28 -26.81
CA ARG A 210 6.37 9.97 -27.92
C ARG A 210 6.41 9.14 -29.17
N THR A 211 7.60 8.68 -29.59
CA THR A 211 7.80 7.84 -30.77
C THR A 211 6.96 6.57 -30.73
N LEU A 212 6.99 5.86 -29.60
CA LEU A 212 6.21 4.62 -29.42
C LEU A 212 4.70 4.88 -29.45
N LYS A 213 4.23 5.99 -28.86
CA LYS A 213 2.81 6.34 -28.86
C LYS A 213 2.28 6.79 -30.21
N ASP A 214 3.12 7.43 -31.04
CA ASP A 214 2.75 7.91 -32.37
C ASP A 214 2.78 6.81 -33.42
N LYS A 215 3.38 5.66 -33.14
CA LYS A 215 3.41 4.48 -34.02
C LYS A 215 1.99 4.02 -34.33
N ARG A 216 1.64 3.87 -35.62
CA ARG A 216 0.38 3.30 -36.09
C ARG A 216 0.44 1.77 -36.06
N GLY A 217 -0.69 1.11 -35.77
CA GLY A 217 -0.76 -0.36 -35.82
C GLY A 217 0.12 -1.04 -34.78
N LYS A 218 0.10 -0.54 -33.53
CA LYS A 218 0.88 -1.07 -32.40
C LYS A 218 0.62 -2.55 -32.17
N THR A 219 1.70 -3.30 -32.03
CA THR A 219 1.69 -4.71 -31.63
C THR A 219 1.63 -4.84 -30.11
N THR A 220 1.48 -6.05 -29.59
CA THR A 220 1.56 -6.34 -28.15
C THR A 220 2.92 -5.91 -27.58
N ASP A 221 4.01 -6.18 -28.30
CA ASP A 221 5.37 -5.83 -27.90
C ASP A 221 5.56 -4.32 -27.79
N ASP A 222 4.95 -3.53 -28.69
CA ASP A 222 4.98 -2.06 -28.62
C ASP A 222 4.30 -1.56 -27.33
N TRP A 223 3.20 -2.18 -26.93
CA TRP A 223 2.50 -1.83 -25.67
C TRP A 223 3.30 -2.22 -24.44
N ASP A 224 4.01 -3.34 -24.49
CA ASP A 224 4.91 -3.77 -23.43
C ASP A 224 6.11 -2.83 -23.28
N GLU A 225 6.69 -2.42 -24.40
CA GLU A 225 7.78 -1.44 -24.42
C GLU A 225 7.32 -0.08 -23.88
N ILE A 226 6.16 0.43 -24.30
CA ILE A 226 5.56 1.65 -23.75
C ILE A 226 5.43 1.54 -22.23
N ARG A 227 4.97 0.40 -21.72
CA ARG A 227 4.83 0.15 -20.26
C ARG A 227 6.18 0.21 -19.54
N VAL A 228 7.21 -0.43 -20.10
CA VAL A 228 8.57 -0.42 -19.52
C VAL A 228 9.14 0.99 -19.51
N VAL A 229 9.13 1.68 -20.65
CA VAL A 229 9.68 3.04 -20.79
C VAL A 229 8.93 4.01 -19.89
N LYS A 230 7.60 3.88 -19.75
CA LYS A 230 6.81 4.70 -18.83
C LYS A 230 7.24 4.50 -17.36
N ARG A 231 7.45 3.26 -16.93
CA ARG A 231 7.94 2.97 -15.56
C ARG A 231 9.33 3.58 -15.31
N LEU A 232 10.21 3.52 -16.32
CA LEU A 232 11.53 4.15 -16.23
C LEU A 232 11.43 5.66 -16.15
N HIS A 233 10.59 6.27 -16.99
CA HIS A 233 10.33 7.70 -16.98
C HIS A 233 9.82 8.18 -15.61
N ASP A 234 8.83 7.48 -15.02
CA ASP A 234 8.27 7.82 -13.72
C ASP A 234 9.31 7.74 -12.59
N LYS A 235 10.19 6.72 -12.61
CA LYS A 235 11.32 6.61 -11.67
C LYS A 235 12.34 7.75 -11.84
N LEU A 236 12.68 8.09 -13.08
CA LEU A 236 13.59 9.20 -13.39
C LEU A 236 12.99 10.54 -12.98
N GLN A 237 11.68 10.73 -13.19
CA GLN A 237 10.96 11.91 -12.70
C GLN A 237 11.07 12.03 -11.18
N THR A 238 10.83 10.93 -10.45
CA THR A 238 10.97 10.89 -8.98
C THR A 238 12.38 11.29 -8.53
N LEU A 239 13.43 10.82 -9.24
CA LEU A 239 14.81 11.25 -8.97
C LEU A 239 15.02 12.73 -9.25
N CYS A 240 14.50 13.26 -10.37
CA CYS A 240 14.62 14.68 -10.71
C CYS A 240 13.98 15.58 -9.64
N ASP A 241 12.87 15.15 -9.06
CA ASP A 241 12.12 15.90 -8.06
C ASP A 241 12.70 15.77 -6.63
N ALA A 242 13.49 14.72 -6.38
CA ALA A 242 14.06 14.46 -5.06
C ALA A 242 15.15 15.47 -4.68
N ASP A 243 15.21 15.84 -3.39
CA ASP A 243 16.36 16.54 -2.83
C ASP A 243 17.54 15.54 -2.69
N PRO A 244 18.72 15.82 -3.28
CA PRO A 244 19.89 14.95 -3.17
C PRO A 244 20.29 14.60 -1.73
N LYS A 245 20.01 15.49 -0.77
CA LYS A 245 20.29 15.27 0.65
C LYS A 245 19.41 14.20 1.30
N THR A 246 18.31 13.85 0.65
CA THR A 246 17.35 12.85 1.16
C THR A 246 17.57 11.45 0.63
N LEU A 247 18.54 11.28 -0.27
CA LEU A 247 18.83 10.01 -0.92
C LEU A 247 20.30 9.61 -0.77
N ILE A 248 20.54 8.33 -0.55
CA ILE A 248 21.87 7.73 -0.55
C ILE A 248 22.04 6.93 -1.84
N TYR A 249 22.96 7.36 -2.69
CA TYR A 249 23.32 6.63 -3.91
C TYR A 249 24.26 5.47 -3.57
N GLN A 250 23.95 4.31 -4.09
CA GLN A 250 24.76 3.10 -3.98
C GLN A 250 24.88 2.42 -5.35
N GLU A 251 26.08 1.94 -5.66
CA GLU A 251 26.33 1.08 -6.81
C GLU A 251 26.67 -0.32 -6.36
N SER A 252 26.13 -1.32 -7.02
CA SER A 252 26.39 -2.73 -6.80
C SER A 252 26.74 -3.45 -8.12
N HIS A 253 27.09 -4.74 -8.04
CA HIS A 253 27.29 -5.56 -9.22
C HIS A 253 26.00 -5.81 -10.02
N THR A 254 24.81 -5.65 -9.41
CA THR A 254 23.50 -5.83 -10.05
C THR A 254 22.88 -4.55 -10.59
N GLY A 255 23.28 -3.39 -10.07
CA GLY A 255 22.69 -2.11 -10.47
C GLY A 255 22.98 -0.96 -9.53
N TRP A 256 22.15 0.04 -9.61
CA TRP A 256 22.22 1.27 -8.83
C TRP A 256 20.95 1.48 -8.04
N THR A 257 21.10 1.96 -6.79
CA THR A 257 19.99 2.21 -5.87
C THR A 257 20.12 3.60 -5.25
N TRP A 258 19.01 4.27 -5.07
CA TRP A 258 18.86 5.47 -4.27
C TRP A 258 17.94 5.17 -3.10
N ASP A 259 18.55 5.03 -1.93
CA ASP A 259 17.84 4.72 -0.69
C ASP A 259 17.44 6.01 0.03
N CYS A 260 16.20 6.09 0.46
CA CYS A 260 15.72 7.24 1.22
C CYS A 260 16.32 7.26 2.62
N VAL A 261 16.95 8.39 2.99
CA VAL A 261 17.51 8.62 4.34
C VAL A 261 16.44 8.60 5.43
N TRP A 262 15.28 9.17 5.13
CA TRP A 262 14.17 9.26 6.08
C TRP A 262 12.83 8.92 5.43
N PRO A 263 12.46 7.66 5.39
CA PRO A 263 11.16 7.22 4.87
C PRO A 263 9.94 7.87 5.55
N GLY A 264 10.06 8.31 6.80
CA GLY A 264 9.01 9.03 7.53
C GLY A 264 8.52 10.32 6.86
N ALA A 265 9.36 10.94 6.00
CA ALA A 265 8.95 12.07 5.17
C ALA A 265 7.78 11.72 4.23
N TYR A 266 7.65 10.46 3.86
CA TYR A 266 6.58 9.93 3.01
C TYR A 266 5.35 9.43 3.79
N ARG A 267 5.25 9.71 5.10
CA ARG A 267 4.13 9.32 5.99
C ARG A 267 2.74 9.52 5.36
N LYS A 268 2.57 10.62 4.62
CA LYS A 268 1.31 10.92 3.92
C LYS A 268 0.87 9.85 2.93
N LEU A 269 1.78 8.99 2.45
CA LEU A 269 1.40 7.84 1.63
C LEU A 269 0.58 6.81 2.40
N LEU A 270 0.74 6.74 3.71
CA LEU A 270 -0.07 5.89 4.56
C LEU A 270 -1.32 6.62 5.05
N THR A 271 -1.19 7.90 5.41
CA THR A 271 -2.19 8.66 6.16
C THR A 271 -2.95 9.67 5.31
N THR A 272 -3.64 9.18 4.28
CA THR A 272 -4.58 9.95 3.46
C THR A 272 -5.85 9.13 3.24
N ASN A 273 -6.96 9.80 2.92
CA ASN A 273 -8.25 9.19 2.62
C ASN A 273 -8.91 8.46 3.80
N ALA A 274 -8.60 8.84 5.05
CA ALA A 274 -9.34 8.35 6.21
C ALA A 274 -9.38 9.39 7.34
N LYS A 275 -10.39 9.25 8.21
CA LYS A 275 -10.55 10.09 9.40
C LYS A 275 -9.68 9.60 10.56
N LYS A 276 -9.41 8.30 10.63
CA LYS A 276 -8.62 7.66 11.69
C LYS A 276 -7.63 6.64 11.12
N TYR A 277 -6.43 6.61 11.68
CA TYR A 277 -5.34 5.68 11.32
C TYR A 277 -4.94 4.89 12.56
N ILE A 278 -5.09 3.58 12.50
CA ILE A 278 -4.86 2.68 13.62
C ILE A 278 -3.64 1.81 13.28
N PHE A 279 -2.58 1.95 14.04
CA PHE A 279 -1.39 1.09 13.92
C PHE A 279 -1.40 0.09 15.07
N THR A 280 -1.35 -1.19 14.76
CA THR A 280 -1.36 -2.26 15.77
C THR A 280 -0.27 -3.29 15.51
N SER A 281 0.44 -3.70 16.55
CA SER A 281 1.48 -4.73 16.46
C SER A 281 1.92 -5.21 17.85
N GLY A 282 2.46 -6.43 17.93
CA GLY A 282 3.07 -6.97 19.15
C GLY A 282 4.44 -6.37 19.51
N THR A 283 5.12 -5.78 18.53
CA THR A 283 6.51 -5.29 18.67
C THR A 283 6.65 -3.79 18.42
N MET A 284 5.53 -3.11 18.17
CA MET A 284 5.53 -1.68 17.94
C MET A 284 5.80 -0.90 19.23
N THR A 285 6.57 0.17 19.11
CA THR A 285 6.90 1.06 20.23
C THR A 285 6.68 2.53 19.81
N ARG A 286 6.72 3.46 20.77
CA ARG A 286 6.70 4.90 20.50
C ARG A 286 7.85 5.32 19.56
N ARG A 287 8.99 4.57 19.53
CA ARG A 287 10.08 4.79 18.58
C ARG A 287 9.61 4.59 17.13
N THR A 288 8.73 3.62 16.86
CA THR A 288 8.14 3.40 15.53
C THR A 288 7.43 4.66 15.03
N PHE A 289 6.67 5.35 15.88
CA PHE A 289 6.00 6.60 15.51
C PHE A 289 6.99 7.74 15.23
N ARG A 290 8.06 7.85 16.03
CA ARG A 290 9.13 8.83 15.74
C ARG A 290 9.81 8.56 14.40
N MET A 291 10.08 7.29 14.07
CA MET A 291 10.65 6.90 12.77
C MET A 291 9.67 7.22 11.62
N LEU A 292 8.38 7.13 11.84
CA LEU A 292 7.33 7.54 10.89
C LEU A 292 7.14 9.07 10.84
N GLY A 293 7.89 9.85 11.61
CA GLY A 293 7.83 11.30 11.62
C GLY A 293 6.67 11.91 12.42
N TYR A 294 6.15 11.17 13.40
CA TYR A 294 5.16 11.72 14.35
C TYR A 294 5.85 12.37 15.56
N ALA A 295 5.43 13.56 15.93
CA ALA A 295 5.70 14.13 17.25
C ALA A 295 4.87 13.40 18.34
N GLN A 296 5.27 13.52 19.59
CA GLN A 296 4.65 12.77 20.68
C GLN A 296 3.19 13.15 20.94
N ASP A 297 2.83 14.35 20.60
CA ASP A 297 1.49 14.96 20.75
C ASP A 297 0.61 14.80 19.50
N GLU A 298 1.08 14.11 18.46
CA GLU A 298 0.32 13.89 17.21
C GLU A 298 -0.45 12.57 17.19
N TYR A 299 -0.29 11.68 18.20
CA TYR A 299 -0.95 10.39 18.25
C TYR A 299 -1.37 9.96 19.64
N THR A 300 -2.39 9.13 19.73
CA THR A 300 -2.79 8.44 20.96
C THR A 300 -2.09 7.08 21.03
N TRP A 301 -1.57 6.71 22.20
CA TRP A 301 -0.84 5.47 22.42
C TRP A 301 -1.43 4.63 23.54
N GLY A 302 -1.61 3.32 23.31
CA GLY A 302 -2.00 2.35 24.32
C GLY A 302 -1.12 1.09 24.30
N GLU A 303 -0.86 0.54 25.46
CA GLU A 303 -0.17 -0.73 25.67
C GLU A 303 -1.10 -1.66 26.45
N PHE A 304 -1.33 -2.84 25.89
CA PHE A 304 -2.26 -3.80 26.46
C PHE A 304 -1.51 -5.12 26.68
N PRO A 305 -1.24 -5.49 27.92
CA PRO A 305 -0.67 -6.79 28.24
C PRO A 305 -1.62 -7.93 27.84
N SER A 306 -1.07 -9.12 27.62
CA SER A 306 -1.86 -10.34 27.35
C SER A 306 -2.49 -10.88 28.62
#